data_9442410ce9634a13be157ce1ce151205
#
_entry.id   9442410ce9634a13be157ce1ce151205
#
_cell.length_a   1.000
_cell.length_b   1.000
_cell.length_c   1.000
_cell.angle_alpha   90.00
_cell.angle_beta   90.00
_cell.angle_gamma   90.00
#
_symmetry.space_group_name_H-M   'P 1'
#
loop_
_entity.id
_entity.type
_entity.pdbx_description
1 polymer ?
#
loop_
_entity_poly.entity_id
_entity_poly.type
_entity_poly.pdbx_seq_one_letter_code
_entity_poly.pdbx_strand_id
1 'polypeptide(L)'
;RIVACGTGATGAIDKLQQIIGVALPPATRKNMGEVLDRLDADIDSESFREALDRYQPVVFIGPYEHHSNELSWRQSLVTTVEVRLDAAGNIDLAHLETLLQDPRYQGRRRIGSFSAASNVTGMRSDVRKIASLLHRYDAIACFDFAACAPYVEIDMNPASESNDDDPSIDAIYISPHKFLGGPGSSGVLVFNERIYDRELPPSVSAGGTVDYVGLKDQDFIGRIEEREKAGTPGVLQTLKAGMVFQIKDEVGVDVIYAREHELTVRAMKKWGENEFIDVLGNPDPSNRVGIISFNIRYGDGKYLHHKLITVLLNDLFGIQSRAGCSCAGPYGHRLLEIDEATSERYRLAVQQGHCGLKPGWCRVGLHWVM
;
A
#
# COMPACT_ATOMS: atom_id res chain seq x y z
N ARG A 1 -5.95 17.77 -1.69
CA ARG A 1 -5.14 18.26 -0.55
C ARG A 1 -3.84 17.49 -0.47
N ILE A 2 -2.76 18.12 -0.01
CA ILE A 2 -1.41 17.51 0.07
C ILE A 2 -0.88 17.68 1.49
N VAL A 3 -0.58 16.56 2.15
CA VAL A 3 -0.03 16.56 3.51
C VAL A 3 1.28 15.76 3.53
N ALA A 4 2.36 16.41 3.95
CA ALA A 4 3.61 15.72 4.27
C ALA A 4 3.44 15.03 5.63
N CYS A 5 3.74 13.74 5.70
CA CYS A 5 3.50 12.93 6.89
C CYS A 5 4.57 11.84 7.05
N GLY A 6 4.95 11.56 8.28
CA GLY A 6 5.75 10.44 8.73
C GLY A 6 6.79 9.90 7.74
N THR A 7 6.87 8.57 7.66
CA THR A 7 7.82 7.84 6.83
C THR A 7 7.14 7.15 5.66
N GLY A 8 7.28 7.73 4.47
CA GLY A 8 6.78 7.15 3.22
C GLY A 8 5.26 6.91 3.23
N ALA A 9 4.82 5.98 2.40
CA ALA A 9 3.41 5.58 2.30
C ALA A 9 2.84 5.06 3.63
N THR A 10 3.64 4.43 4.49
CA THR A 10 3.17 3.99 5.82
C THR A 10 2.62 5.16 6.63
N GLY A 11 3.34 6.29 6.69
CA GLY A 11 2.87 7.49 7.38
C GLY A 11 1.67 8.14 6.68
N ALA A 12 1.58 8.02 5.36
CA ALA A 12 0.45 8.52 4.58
C ALA A 12 -0.83 7.71 4.84
N ILE A 13 -0.73 6.38 4.90
CA ILE A 13 -1.85 5.49 5.23
C ILE A 13 -2.33 5.74 6.65
N ASP A 14 -1.42 5.80 7.63
CA ASP A 14 -1.75 6.09 9.02
C ASP A 14 -2.48 7.44 9.15
N LYS A 15 -1.97 8.48 8.50
CA LYS A 15 -2.61 9.80 8.47
C LYS A 15 -4.01 9.74 7.86
N LEU A 16 -4.20 9.03 6.74
CA LEU A 16 -5.54 8.88 6.15
C LEU A 16 -6.48 8.14 7.11
N GLN A 17 -6.04 7.04 7.72
CA GLN A 17 -6.86 6.28 8.67
C GLN A 17 -7.29 7.13 9.87
N GLN A 18 -6.43 8.04 10.34
CA GLN A 18 -6.79 9.02 11.38
C GLN A 18 -7.85 10.01 10.87
N ILE A 19 -7.63 10.59 9.67
CA ILE A 19 -8.55 11.56 9.06
C ILE A 19 -9.95 10.97 8.87
N ILE A 20 -10.05 9.74 8.38
CA ILE A 20 -11.34 9.09 8.13
C ILE A 20 -11.91 8.35 9.35
N GLY A 21 -11.25 8.42 10.51
CA GLY A 21 -11.76 7.96 11.79
C GLY A 21 -11.74 6.44 11.99
N VAL A 22 -10.84 5.71 11.31
CA VAL A 22 -10.73 4.25 11.47
C VAL A 22 -9.44 3.81 12.19
N ALA A 23 -8.50 4.71 12.42
CA ALA A 23 -7.30 4.42 13.20
C ALA A 23 -7.67 4.12 14.66
N LEU A 24 -7.24 2.96 15.16
CA LEU A 24 -7.50 2.55 16.54
C LEU A 24 -6.22 1.99 17.17
N PRO A 25 -5.50 2.78 17.98
CA PRO A 25 -4.31 2.30 18.67
C PRO A 25 -4.61 1.05 19.52
N PRO A 26 -3.72 0.05 19.55
CA PRO A 26 -3.97 -1.21 20.29
C PRO A 26 -4.26 -1.01 21.76
N ALA A 27 -3.59 -0.05 22.42
CA ALA A 27 -3.86 0.29 23.82
C ALA A 27 -5.27 0.87 24.02
N THR A 28 -5.74 1.72 23.10
CA THR A 28 -7.11 2.24 23.11
C THR A 28 -8.12 1.12 22.97
N ARG A 29 -7.91 0.19 22.03
CA ARG A 29 -8.76 -0.99 21.83
C ARG A 29 -8.85 -1.83 23.10
N LYS A 30 -7.71 -2.08 23.76
CA LYS A 30 -7.68 -2.82 25.04
C LYS A 30 -8.47 -2.11 26.13
N ASN A 31 -8.23 -0.80 26.33
CA ASN A 31 -8.92 -0.02 27.35
C ASN A 31 -10.43 0.04 27.11
N MET A 32 -10.86 0.18 25.86
CA MET A 32 -12.30 0.12 25.51
C MET A 32 -12.90 -1.25 25.86
N GLY A 33 -12.19 -2.33 25.56
CA GLY A 33 -12.62 -3.68 25.95
C GLY A 33 -12.77 -3.83 27.45
N GLU A 34 -11.80 -3.37 28.23
CA GLU A 34 -11.85 -3.40 29.71
C GLU A 34 -13.00 -2.56 30.27
N VAL A 35 -13.36 -1.44 29.64
CA VAL A 35 -14.54 -0.63 30.03
C VAL A 35 -15.81 -1.40 29.72
N LEU A 36 -15.94 -1.98 28.53
CA LEU A 36 -17.11 -2.78 28.14
C LEU A 36 -17.32 -3.99 29.07
N ASP A 37 -16.22 -4.66 29.45
CA ASP A 37 -16.28 -5.81 30.36
C ASP A 37 -16.71 -5.43 31.82
N ARG A 38 -16.59 -4.13 32.17
CA ARG A 38 -17.01 -3.59 33.47
C ARG A 38 -18.40 -2.95 33.43
N LEU A 39 -18.99 -2.77 32.26
CA LEU A 39 -20.36 -2.31 32.16
C LEU A 39 -21.27 -3.41 32.70
N ASP A 40 -22.17 -3.01 33.63
CA ASP A 40 -23.07 -3.91 34.33
C ASP A 40 -23.96 -4.70 33.37
N ALA A 41 -24.60 -5.75 33.91
CA ALA A 41 -25.43 -6.74 33.22
C ALA A 41 -26.58 -6.15 32.34
N ASP A 42 -26.86 -4.87 32.46
CA ASP A 42 -27.88 -4.17 31.65
C ASP A 42 -27.38 -3.80 30.22
N ILE A 43 -26.07 -3.90 29.97
CA ILE A 43 -25.51 -3.69 28.61
C ILE A 43 -24.90 -5.01 28.15
N ASP A 44 -25.56 -5.64 27.17
CA ASP A 44 -25.04 -6.82 26.50
C ASP A 44 -23.81 -6.45 25.66
N SER A 45 -22.63 -6.62 26.26
CA SER A 45 -21.35 -6.31 25.65
C SER A 45 -21.08 -7.14 24.38
N GLU A 46 -21.69 -8.32 24.25
CA GLU A 46 -21.59 -9.19 23.08
C GLU A 46 -22.40 -8.59 21.91
N SER A 47 -23.65 -8.23 22.16
CA SER A 47 -24.47 -7.50 21.17
C SER A 47 -23.84 -6.18 20.71
N PHE A 48 -23.15 -5.45 21.59
CA PHE A 48 -22.42 -4.25 21.20
C PHE A 48 -21.24 -4.57 20.28
N ARG A 49 -20.45 -5.61 20.58
CA ARG A 49 -19.34 -6.05 19.71
C ARG A 49 -19.88 -6.52 18.36
N GLU A 50 -20.95 -7.30 18.33
CA GLU A 50 -21.60 -7.74 17.10
C GLU A 50 -22.12 -6.56 16.27
N ALA A 51 -22.75 -5.56 16.93
CA ALA A 51 -23.20 -4.34 16.27
C ALA A 51 -22.01 -3.54 15.68
N LEU A 52 -20.92 -3.43 16.45
CA LEU A 52 -19.70 -2.76 15.95
C LEU A 52 -19.15 -3.48 14.71
N ASP A 53 -19.03 -4.79 14.74
CA ASP A 53 -18.56 -5.59 13.61
C ASP A 53 -19.51 -5.49 12.40
N ARG A 54 -20.80 -5.34 12.64
CA ARG A 54 -21.82 -5.21 11.58
C ARG A 54 -21.80 -3.85 10.89
N TYR A 55 -21.52 -2.77 11.65
CA TYR A 55 -21.63 -1.39 11.15
C TYR A 55 -20.29 -0.71 10.86
N GLN A 56 -19.15 -1.27 11.30
CA GLN A 56 -17.84 -0.71 10.98
C GLN A 56 -17.60 -0.67 9.47
N PRO A 57 -16.79 0.27 8.96
CA PRO A 57 -16.46 0.36 7.53
C PRO A 57 -15.88 -0.95 6.99
N VAL A 58 -16.02 -1.16 5.68
CA VAL A 58 -15.41 -2.29 4.97
C VAL A 58 -14.29 -1.76 4.10
N VAL A 59 -13.13 -2.40 4.16
CA VAL A 59 -11.99 -2.08 3.31
C VAL A 59 -11.66 -3.26 2.40
N PHE A 60 -11.73 -3.04 1.08
CA PHE A 60 -11.31 -3.98 0.06
C PHE A 60 -9.85 -3.73 -0.25
N ILE A 61 -9.02 -4.78 -0.17
CA ILE A 61 -7.59 -4.74 -0.46
C ILE A 61 -7.22 -5.75 -1.54
N GLY A 62 -6.10 -5.51 -2.22
CA GLY A 62 -5.54 -6.44 -3.19
C GLY A 62 -4.76 -7.57 -2.50
N PRO A 63 -4.44 -8.65 -3.24
CA PRO A 63 -3.65 -9.76 -2.70
C PRO A 63 -2.15 -9.51 -2.71
N TYR A 64 -1.66 -8.47 -3.39
CA TYR A 64 -0.24 -8.10 -3.45
C TYR A 64 0.08 -6.79 -2.71
N GLU A 65 -0.68 -6.50 -1.65
CA GLU A 65 -0.43 -5.32 -0.85
C GLU A 65 0.92 -5.40 -0.11
N HIS A 66 1.58 -4.25 0.00
CA HIS A 66 2.65 -4.11 0.95
C HIS A 66 2.08 -4.18 2.37
N HIS A 67 2.83 -4.73 3.33
CA HIS A 67 2.39 -4.84 4.74
C HIS A 67 1.83 -3.52 5.30
N SER A 68 2.32 -2.37 4.85
CA SER A 68 1.79 -1.07 5.28
C SER A 68 0.33 -0.84 4.86
N ASN A 69 -0.05 -1.33 3.67
CA ASN A 69 -1.42 -1.21 3.15
C ASN A 69 -2.29 -2.45 3.45
N GLU A 70 -1.78 -3.40 4.19
CA GLU A 70 -2.50 -4.59 4.60
C GLU A 70 -2.68 -4.63 6.13
N LEU A 71 -1.56 -4.67 6.87
CA LEU A 71 -1.58 -4.83 8.32
C LEU A 71 -2.21 -3.63 9.02
N SER A 72 -2.02 -2.41 8.51
CA SER A 72 -2.64 -1.22 9.08
C SER A 72 -4.17 -1.31 9.06
N TRP A 73 -4.76 -1.77 7.94
CA TRP A 73 -6.20 -1.97 7.84
C TRP A 73 -6.69 -3.11 8.71
N ARG A 74 -5.97 -4.24 8.77
CA ARG A 74 -6.31 -5.36 9.66
C ARG A 74 -6.33 -4.97 11.14
N GLN A 75 -5.56 -3.94 11.53
CA GLN A 75 -5.49 -3.44 12.91
C GLN A 75 -6.39 -2.22 13.16
N SER A 76 -7.01 -1.68 12.13
CA SER A 76 -7.95 -0.56 12.23
C SER A 76 -9.36 -1.00 12.62
N LEU A 77 -10.26 -0.04 12.80
CA LEU A 77 -11.68 -0.27 13.08
C LEU A 77 -12.45 -0.50 11.77
N VAL A 78 -12.16 -1.59 11.09
CA VAL A 78 -12.76 -1.95 9.80
C VAL A 78 -12.86 -3.47 9.63
N THR A 79 -13.73 -3.91 8.75
CA THR A 79 -13.71 -5.26 8.20
C THR A 79 -12.84 -5.27 6.95
N THR A 80 -11.74 -6.02 6.94
CA THR A 80 -10.85 -6.14 5.77
C THR A 80 -11.28 -7.30 4.90
N VAL A 81 -11.45 -7.07 3.60
CA VAL A 81 -11.87 -8.06 2.61
C VAL A 81 -10.88 -8.08 1.46
N GLU A 82 -10.32 -9.25 1.16
CA GLU A 82 -9.34 -9.39 0.08
C GLU A 82 -10.05 -9.69 -1.25
N VAL A 83 -9.67 -8.95 -2.30
CA VAL A 83 -10.08 -9.19 -3.69
C VAL A 83 -9.11 -10.17 -4.33
N ARG A 84 -9.61 -11.14 -5.10
CA ARG A 84 -8.78 -12.14 -5.78
C ARG A 84 -7.99 -11.55 -6.96
N LEU A 85 -7.01 -12.31 -7.44
CA LEU A 85 -6.40 -12.07 -8.74
C LEU A 85 -7.17 -12.83 -9.84
N ASP A 86 -7.17 -12.27 -11.04
CA ASP A 86 -7.55 -12.97 -12.26
C ASP A 86 -6.46 -13.94 -12.71
N ALA A 87 -6.71 -14.68 -13.78
CA ALA A 87 -5.76 -15.65 -14.34
C ALA A 87 -4.46 -15.00 -14.88
N ALA A 88 -4.48 -13.71 -15.17
CA ALA A 88 -3.31 -12.95 -15.62
C ALA A 88 -2.50 -12.33 -14.46
N GLY A 89 -3.00 -12.46 -13.23
CA GLY A 89 -2.35 -11.92 -12.03
C GLY A 89 -2.71 -10.45 -11.73
N ASN A 90 -3.75 -9.90 -12.36
CA ASN A 90 -4.29 -8.58 -12.05
C ASN A 90 -5.39 -8.68 -10.98
N ILE A 91 -5.78 -7.54 -10.39
CA ILE A 91 -6.97 -7.47 -9.53
C ILE A 91 -8.21 -7.90 -10.34
N ASP A 92 -8.92 -8.90 -9.84
CA ASP A 92 -10.16 -9.41 -10.45
C ASP A 92 -11.31 -8.43 -10.23
N LEU A 93 -11.59 -7.59 -11.24
CA LEU A 93 -12.66 -6.59 -11.18
C LEU A 93 -14.05 -7.22 -11.03
N ALA A 94 -14.29 -8.38 -11.62
CA ALA A 94 -15.58 -9.07 -11.49
C ALA A 94 -15.79 -9.57 -10.05
N HIS A 95 -14.72 -10.05 -9.41
CA HIS A 95 -14.78 -10.41 -7.99
C HIS A 95 -14.96 -9.17 -7.10
N LEU A 96 -14.26 -8.07 -7.38
CA LEU A 96 -14.45 -6.82 -6.65
C LEU A 96 -15.92 -6.35 -6.76
N GLU A 97 -16.50 -6.39 -7.95
CA GLU A 97 -17.90 -6.02 -8.15
C GLU A 97 -18.85 -6.93 -7.37
N THR A 98 -18.61 -8.23 -7.37
CA THR A 98 -19.39 -9.18 -6.56
C THR A 98 -19.34 -8.85 -5.07
N LEU A 99 -18.16 -8.47 -4.56
CA LEU A 99 -17.99 -8.08 -3.16
C LEU A 99 -18.68 -6.74 -2.85
N LEU A 100 -18.64 -5.77 -3.76
CA LEU A 100 -19.32 -4.49 -3.61
C LEU A 100 -20.85 -4.63 -3.61
N GLN A 101 -21.39 -5.65 -4.27
CA GLN A 101 -22.80 -5.99 -4.28
C GLN A 101 -23.26 -6.87 -3.11
N ASP A 102 -22.33 -7.40 -2.32
CA ASP A 102 -22.65 -8.33 -1.24
C ASP A 102 -23.55 -7.66 -0.18
N PRO A 103 -24.71 -8.25 0.15
CA PRO A 103 -25.64 -7.71 1.14
C PRO A 103 -25.02 -7.47 2.53
N ARG A 104 -23.99 -8.24 2.89
CA ARG A 104 -23.26 -8.07 4.17
C ARG A 104 -22.59 -6.72 4.32
N TYR A 105 -22.32 -6.03 3.22
CA TYR A 105 -21.59 -4.75 3.19
C TYR A 105 -22.47 -3.56 2.79
N GLN A 106 -23.76 -3.79 2.53
CA GLN A 106 -24.72 -2.74 2.19
C GLN A 106 -24.96 -1.83 3.41
N GLY A 107 -25.07 -0.51 3.15
CA GLY A 107 -25.24 0.50 4.20
C GLY A 107 -23.99 0.80 5.04
N ARG A 108 -22.89 0.10 4.81
CA ARG A 108 -21.58 0.35 5.44
C ARG A 108 -20.75 1.29 4.58
N ARG A 109 -19.91 2.12 5.20
CA ARG A 109 -18.89 2.89 4.47
C ARG A 109 -17.91 1.93 3.82
N ARG A 110 -17.70 2.03 2.51
CA ARG A 110 -16.86 1.13 1.73
C ARG A 110 -15.62 1.87 1.24
N ILE A 111 -14.49 1.23 1.31
CA ILE A 111 -13.18 1.80 0.94
C ILE A 111 -12.44 0.73 0.13
N GLY A 112 -11.91 1.10 -1.02
CA GLY A 112 -10.91 0.30 -1.72
C GLY A 112 -9.52 0.87 -1.41
N SER A 113 -8.57 0.03 -1.01
CA SER A 113 -7.17 0.45 -0.79
C SER A 113 -6.24 -0.53 -1.48
N PHE A 114 -5.77 -0.17 -2.68
CA PHE A 114 -5.05 -1.07 -3.57
C PHE A 114 -3.65 -0.54 -3.90
N SER A 115 -2.67 -1.43 -4.03
CA SER A 115 -1.38 -1.08 -4.59
C SER A 115 -1.51 -0.74 -6.08
N ALA A 116 -1.03 0.43 -6.50
CA ALA A 116 -0.99 0.82 -7.92
C ALA A 116 0.00 -0.03 -8.72
N ALA A 117 1.00 -0.61 -8.04
CA ALA A 117 1.84 -1.67 -8.59
C ALA A 117 2.40 -2.56 -7.46
N SER A 118 2.55 -3.86 -7.76
CA SER A 118 3.18 -4.80 -6.85
C SER A 118 4.65 -4.48 -6.62
N ASN A 119 5.05 -4.35 -5.37
CA ASN A 119 6.46 -4.19 -5.00
C ASN A 119 7.27 -5.51 -5.10
N VAL A 120 6.63 -6.60 -5.48
CA VAL A 120 7.24 -7.92 -5.69
C VAL A 120 7.42 -8.21 -7.17
N THR A 121 6.33 -8.26 -7.91
CA THR A 121 6.33 -8.65 -9.33
C THR A 121 6.43 -7.46 -10.28
N GLY A 122 6.22 -6.24 -9.79
CA GLY A 122 6.15 -5.05 -10.65
C GLY A 122 4.83 -4.89 -11.42
N MET A 123 3.93 -5.86 -11.36
CA MET A 123 2.62 -5.79 -12.03
C MET A 123 1.87 -4.52 -11.63
N ARG A 124 1.32 -3.81 -12.61
CA ARG A 124 0.55 -2.59 -12.41
C ARG A 124 -0.94 -2.89 -12.30
N SER A 125 -1.62 -2.23 -11.38
CA SER A 125 -3.09 -2.23 -11.29
C SER A 125 -3.68 -1.21 -12.26
N ASP A 126 -4.83 -1.52 -12.84
CA ASP A 126 -5.63 -0.54 -13.59
C ASP A 126 -6.39 0.36 -12.61
N VAL A 127 -5.67 1.37 -12.09
CA VAL A 127 -6.19 2.26 -11.04
C VAL A 127 -7.46 2.99 -11.48
N ARG A 128 -7.58 3.33 -12.78
CA ARG A 128 -8.75 4.04 -13.31
C ARG A 128 -9.99 3.15 -13.28
N LYS A 129 -9.89 1.92 -13.79
CA LYS A 129 -11.03 0.99 -13.77
C LYS A 129 -11.42 0.58 -12.36
N ILE A 130 -10.44 0.40 -11.47
CA ILE A 130 -10.73 0.09 -10.06
C ILE A 130 -11.45 1.28 -9.40
N ALA A 131 -10.99 2.53 -9.60
CA ALA A 131 -11.61 3.72 -9.06
C ALA A 131 -13.05 3.89 -9.57
N SER A 132 -13.27 3.82 -10.89
CA SER A 132 -14.59 3.88 -11.50
C SER A 132 -15.54 2.81 -10.95
N LEU A 133 -15.05 1.59 -10.77
CA LEU A 133 -15.85 0.52 -10.19
C LEU A 133 -16.23 0.82 -8.74
N LEU A 134 -15.29 1.29 -7.93
CA LEU A 134 -15.55 1.67 -6.54
C LEU A 134 -16.60 2.80 -6.45
N HIS A 135 -16.45 3.83 -7.26
CA HIS A 135 -17.37 4.99 -7.24
C HIS A 135 -18.78 4.64 -7.70
N ARG A 136 -18.95 3.72 -8.64
CA ARG A 136 -20.28 3.20 -9.02
C ARG A 136 -21.05 2.61 -7.84
N TYR A 137 -20.34 2.15 -6.82
CA TYR A 137 -20.91 1.61 -5.60
C TYR A 137 -20.72 2.51 -4.37
N ASP A 138 -20.49 3.81 -4.57
CA ASP A 138 -20.30 4.81 -3.50
C ASP A 138 -19.18 4.40 -2.52
N ALA A 139 -18.08 3.86 -3.03
CA ALA A 139 -16.92 3.48 -2.25
C ALA A 139 -15.74 4.43 -2.50
N ILE A 140 -14.94 4.70 -1.47
CA ILE A 140 -13.75 5.54 -1.54
C ILE A 140 -12.63 4.79 -2.26
N ALA A 141 -11.94 5.45 -3.20
CA ALA A 141 -10.87 4.88 -4.00
C ALA A 141 -9.49 5.38 -3.54
N CYS A 142 -8.72 4.52 -2.86
CA CYS A 142 -7.38 4.81 -2.34
C CYS A 142 -6.33 3.92 -3.01
N PHE A 143 -5.13 4.50 -3.30
CA PHE A 143 -4.07 3.74 -3.95
C PHE A 143 -2.69 3.98 -3.33
N ASP A 144 -1.95 2.87 -3.12
CA ASP A 144 -0.54 2.91 -2.72
C ASP A 144 0.36 2.97 -3.97
N PHE A 145 0.92 4.13 -4.23
CA PHE A 145 1.87 4.38 -5.32
C PHE A 145 3.33 4.19 -4.91
N ALA A 146 3.60 3.72 -3.70
CA ALA A 146 4.98 3.64 -3.19
C ALA A 146 5.94 2.84 -4.08
N ALA A 147 5.45 1.84 -4.81
CA ALA A 147 6.29 1.02 -5.69
C ALA A 147 6.53 1.65 -7.06
N CYS A 148 5.58 2.40 -7.59
CA CYS A 148 5.60 2.88 -8.97
C CYS A 148 5.65 4.41 -9.13
N ALA A 149 5.39 5.20 -8.08
CA ALA A 149 5.38 6.66 -8.18
C ALA A 149 6.63 7.28 -8.85
N PRO A 150 7.85 6.74 -8.68
CA PRO A 150 9.02 7.28 -9.39
C PRO A 150 8.95 7.12 -10.92
N TYR A 151 8.11 6.22 -11.44
CA TYR A 151 8.20 5.71 -12.81
C TYR A 151 6.97 5.98 -13.67
N VAL A 152 5.82 6.27 -13.05
CA VAL A 152 4.55 6.43 -13.75
C VAL A 152 3.98 7.83 -13.58
N GLU A 153 3.16 8.25 -14.53
CA GLU A 153 2.30 9.41 -14.36
C GLU A 153 1.28 9.16 -13.25
N ILE A 154 0.99 10.20 -12.46
CA ILE A 154 -0.01 10.15 -11.41
C ILE A 154 -0.99 11.28 -11.66
N ASP A 155 -2.17 10.92 -12.12
CA ASP A 155 -3.30 11.84 -12.31
C ASP A 155 -4.44 11.39 -11.39
N MET A 156 -4.79 12.25 -10.42
CA MET A 156 -5.88 11.99 -9.48
C MET A 156 -7.26 12.35 -10.04
N ASN A 157 -7.31 13.12 -11.13
CA ASN A 157 -8.56 13.59 -11.73
C ASN A 157 -8.53 13.36 -13.24
N PRO A 158 -8.32 12.12 -13.71
CA PRO A 158 -8.29 11.84 -15.13
C PRO A 158 -9.65 12.15 -15.77
N ALA A 159 -9.62 12.53 -17.05
CA ALA A 159 -10.85 12.76 -17.79
C ALA A 159 -11.70 11.47 -17.82
N SER A 160 -12.99 11.65 -17.59
CA SER A 160 -13.97 10.57 -17.71
C SER A 160 -14.22 10.24 -19.18
N GLU A 161 -14.38 8.95 -19.51
CA GLU A 161 -14.74 8.50 -20.85
C GLU A 161 -16.27 8.61 -21.11
N SER A 162 -17.08 8.68 -20.07
CA SER A 162 -18.53 8.81 -20.13
C SER A 162 -19.07 9.56 -18.90
N ASN A 163 -20.31 10.06 -18.98
CA ASN A 163 -20.95 10.78 -17.87
C ASN A 163 -21.20 9.91 -16.62
N ASP A 164 -21.23 8.59 -16.78
CA ASP A 164 -21.51 7.63 -15.70
C ASP A 164 -20.22 7.02 -15.13
N ASP A 165 -19.04 7.48 -15.59
CA ASP A 165 -17.74 6.97 -15.19
C ASP A 165 -16.97 8.03 -14.37
N ASP A 166 -16.54 7.70 -13.17
CA ASP A 166 -15.69 8.54 -12.31
C ASP A 166 -14.38 7.83 -12.00
N PRO A 167 -13.35 7.99 -12.86
CA PRO A 167 -12.04 7.40 -12.66
C PRO A 167 -11.14 8.19 -11.70
N SER A 168 -11.66 9.22 -11.04
CA SER A 168 -10.90 10.03 -10.09
C SER A 168 -10.45 9.19 -8.88
N ILE A 169 -9.40 9.65 -8.23
CA ILE A 169 -8.81 8.97 -7.07
C ILE A 169 -9.06 9.80 -5.82
N ASP A 170 -9.54 9.17 -4.75
CA ASP A 170 -9.80 9.86 -3.48
C ASP A 170 -8.55 10.07 -2.62
N ALA A 171 -7.64 9.10 -2.61
CA ALA A 171 -6.38 9.25 -1.89
C ALA A 171 -5.26 8.44 -2.52
N ILE A 172 -4.04 8.98 -2.46
CA ILE A 172 -2.81 8.27 -2.82
C ILE A 172 -1.76 8.40 -1.73
N TYR A 173 -1.00 7.32 -1.58
CA TYR A 173 0.10 7.22 -0.65
C TYR A 173 1.41 7.15 -1.42
N ILE A 174 2.35 8.04 -1.10
CA ILE A 174 3.61 8.14 -1.83
C ILE A 174 4.80 8.04 -0.89
N SER A 175 5.84 7.37 -1.36
CA SER A 175 7.13 7.23 -0.70
C SER A 175 8.22 7.97 -1.49
N PRO A 176 8.38 9.30 -1.34
CA PRO A 176 9.37 10.06 -2.10
C PRO A 176 10.81 9.61 -1.85
N HIS A 177 11.06 8.90 -0.72
CA HIS A 177 12.37 8.32 -0.43
C HIS A 177 12.79 7.20 -1.41
N LYS A 178 11.87 6.71 -2.27
CA LYS A 178 12.16 5.73 -3.33
C LYS A 178 12.51 6.38 -4.68
N PHE A 179 12.32 7.67 -4.81
CA PHE A 179 12.74 8.42 -5.99
C PHE A 179 14.26 8.64 -5.98
N LEU A 180 14.83 8.92 -7.14
CA LEU A 180 16.22 9.34 -7.25
C LEU A 180 16.48 10.59 -6.40
N GLY A 181 17.48 10.52 -5.51
CA GLY A 181 17.78 11.59 -4.56
C GLY A 181 16.86 11.67 -3.34
N GLY A 182 15.86 10.81 -3.23
CA GLY A 182 14.81 10.87 -2.22
C GLY A 182 15.09 10.35 -0.79
N PRO A 183 16.12 9.55 -0.49
CA PRO A 183 16.35 9.05 0.86
C PRO A 183 16.34 10.16 1.92
N GLY A 184 15.55 9.96 2.99
CA GLY A 184 15.36 10.94 4.06
C GLY A 184 14.22 11.94 3.82
N SER A 185 13.44 11.83 2.73
CA SER A 185 12.25 12.64 2.50
C SER A 185 11.05 12.20 3.34
N SER A 186 10.10 13.11 3.57
CA SER A 186 8.80 12.80 4.17
C SER A 186 7.97 11.89 3.28
N GLY A 187 7.05 11.11 3.87
CA GLY A 187 5.92 10.55 3.16
C GLY A 187 4.97 11.64 2.67
N VAL A 188 4.18 11.34 1.67
CA VAL A 188 3.17 12.28 1.14
C VAL A 188 1.84 11.56 1.00
N LEU A 189 0.82 12.16 1.62
CA LEU A 189 -0.59 11.86 1.40
C LEU A 189 -1.17 12.94 0.48
N VAL A 190 -1.78 12.53 -0.63
CA VAL A 190 -2.63 13.42 -1.43
C VAL A 190 -4.05 12.88 -1.38
N PHE A 191 -5.03 13.71 -1.10
CA PHE A 191 -6.42 13.27 -0.99
C PHE A 191 -7.41 14.30 -1.48
N ASN A 192 -8.57 13.81 -1.93
CA ASN A 192 -9.70 14.64 -2.33
C ASN A 192 -10.40 15.18 -1.07
N GLU A 193 -10.73 16.46 -1.08
CA GLU A 193 -11.39 17.13 0.06
C GLU A 193 -12.74 16.48 0.41
N ARG A 194 -13.41 15.82 -0.53
CA ARG A 194 -14.70 15.16 -0.31
C ARG A 194 -14.71 14.12 0.81
N ILE A 195 -13.52 13.55 1.14
CA ILE A 195 -13.40 12.56 2.21
C ILE A 195 -13.00 13.15 3.57
N TYR A 196 -12.85 14.49 3.65
CA TYR A 196 -12.43 15.21 4.85
C TYR A 196 -13.61 15.89 5.53
N ASP A 197 -13.86 15.57 6.78
CA ASP A 197 -14.87 16.22 7.59
C ASP A 197 -14.29 17.48 8.27
N ARG A 198 -14.74 18.67 7.84
CA ARG A 198 -14.25 19.95 8.37
C ARG A 198 -14.83 20.29 9.74
N GLU A 199 -15.91 19.65 10.16
CA GLU A 199 -16.55 19.89 11.45
C GLU A 199 -15.79 19.23 12.59
N LEU A 200 -14.97 18.21 12.27
CA LEU A 200 -14.14 17.53 13.26
C LEU A 200 -12.86 18.32 13.58
N PRO A 201 -12.30 18.21 14.78
CA PRO A 201 -10.92 18.61 15.05
C PRO A 201 -9.92 17.92 14.09
N PRO A 202 -8.71 18.50 13.91
CA PRO A 202 -7.68 17.81 13.12
C PRO A 202 -7.34 16.45 13.73
N SER A 203 -6.82 15.54 12.92
CA SER A 203 -6.44 14.18 13.36
C SER A 203 -5.45 14.18 14.54
N VAL A 204 -4.65 15.24 14.68
CA VAL A 204 -3.80 15.51 15.84
C VAL A 204 -3.94 16.99 16.21
N SER A 205 -4.56 17.28 17.35
CA SER A 205 -4.67 18.64 17.89
C SER A 205 -3.39 19.03 18.63
N ALA A 206 -2.65 20.00 18.11
CA ALA A 206 -1.38 20.45 18.71
C ALA A 206 -1.01 21.87 18.23
N GLY A 207 0.15 22.36 18.68
CA GLY A 207 0.72 23.61 18.15
C GLY A 207 0.86 23.56 16.63
N GLY A 208 0.54 24.68 15.96
CA GLY A 208 0.55 24.81 14.51
C GLY A 208 -0.74 24.38 13.80
N THR A 209 -1.75 23.90 14.55
CA THR A 209 -3.06 23.51 13.99
C THR A 209 -4.21 24.45 14.39
N VAL A 210 -3.91 25.46 15.19
CA VAL A 210 -4.89 26.37 15.82
C VAL A 210 -4.62 27.82 15.45
N ASP A 211 -5.68 28.58 15.21
CA ASP A 211 -5.67 30.05 15.09
C ASP A 211 -5.74 30.72 16.47
N TYR A 212 -6.50 30.12 17.40
CA TYR A 212 -6.67 30.64 18.75
C TYR A 212 -6.87 29.50 19.75
N VAL A 213 -6.36 29.70 20.96
CA VAL A 213 -6.59 28.81 22.13
C VAL A 213 -6.95 29.65 23.34
N GLY A 214 -8.16 29.49 23.86
CA GLY A 214 -8.66 30.11 25.09
C GLY A 214 -8.48 29.21 26.31
N LEU A 215 -9.13 29.61 27.42
CA LEU A 215 -9.11 28.83 28.67
C LEU A 215 -10.01 27.56 28.59
N LYS A 216 -10.99 27.55 27.70
CA LYS A 216 -11.99 26.48 27.60
C LYS A 216 -12.20 25.96 26.18
N ASP A 217 -11.83 26.71 25.18
CA ASP A 217 -12.12 26.48 23.76
C ASP A 217 -10.93 26.82 22.87
N GLN A 218 -10.96 26.39 21.66
CA GLN A 218 -9.95 26.61 20.63
C GLN A 218 -10.59 26.68 19.24
N ASP A 219 -9.96 27.49 18.37
CA ASP A 219 -10.28 27.60 16.95
C ASP A 219 -9.19 26.97 16.11
N PHE A 220 -9.55 26.03 15.24
CA PHE A 220 -8.59 25.36 14.38
C PHE A 220 -8.44 26.08 13.03
N ILE A 221 -7.22 26.07 12.50
CA ILE A 221 -6.89 26.63 11.17
C ILE A 221 -7.82 26.07 10.09
N GLY A 222 -8.36 26.96 9.24
CA GLY A 222 -9.29 26.57 8.18
C GLY A 222 -8.66 25.84 7.00
N ARG A 223 -7.34 26.03 6.74
CA ARG A 223 -6.62 25.34 5.66
C ARG A 223 -6.23 23.92 6.07
N ILE A 224 -6.77 22.95 5.37
CA ILE A 224 -6.60 21.51 5.70
C ILE A 224 -5.12 21.13 5.77
N GLU A 225 -4.30 21.57 4.82
CA GLU A 225 -2.87 21.24 4.77
C GLU A 225 -2.08 21.76 5.97
N GLU A 226 -2.50 22.87 6.57
CA GLU A 226 -1.91 23.43 7.78
C GLU A 226 -2.50 22.78 9.03
N ARG A 227 -3.82 22.65 9.06
CA ARG A 227 -4.59 22.00 10.12
C ARG A 227 -4.12 20.55 10.40
N GLU A 228 -3.74 19.80 9.37
CA GLU A 228 -3.27 18.41 9.49
C GLU A 228 -1.75 18.29 9.72
N LYS A 229 -1.04 19.40 9.87
CA LYS A 229 0.38 19.44 10.23
C LYS A 229 0.59 19.82 11.70
N ALA A 230 0.41 18.90 12.60
CA ALA A 230 0.66 19.10 14.02
C ALA A 230 2.16 19.25 14.33
N GLY A 231 2.54 20.30 15.04
CA GLY A 231 3.92 20.61 15.39
C GLY A 231 4.76 21.13 14.22
N THR A 232 6.03 21.44 14.49
CA THR A 232 6.96 21.91 13.46
C THR A 232 7.26 20.76 12.48
N PRO A 233 6.94 20.92 11.18
CA PRO A 233 7.17 19.86 10.20
C PRO A 233 8.67 19.65 9.95
N GLY A 234 9.03 18.48 9.44
CA GLY A 234 10.37 18.22 8.92
C GLY A 234 10.61 19.02 7.63
N VAL A 235 11.05 20.27 7.75
CA VAL A 235 11.16 21.21 6.62
C VAL A 235 12.06 20.66 5.52
N LEU A 236 13.27 20.21 5.87
CA LEU A 236 14.22 19.67 4.89
C LEU A 236 13.71 18.39 4.25
N GLN A 237 13.01 17.53 4.99
CA GLN A 237 12.40 16.31 4.50
C GLN A 237 11.30 16.61 3.49
N THR A 238 10.49 17.63 3.76
CA THR A 238 9.41 18.08 2.87
C THR A 238 9.95 18.75 1.61
N LEU A 239 10.97 19.62 1.75
CA LEU A 239 11.65 20.22 0.60
C LEU A 239 12.26 19.15 -0.30
N LYS A 240 12.94 18.15 0.28
CA LYS A 240 13.50 17.03 -0.48
C LYS A 240 12.41 16.25 -1.21
N ALA A 241 11.25 16.02 -0.60
CA ALA A 241 10.12 15.39 -1.28
C ALA A 241 9.69 16.20 -2.51
N GLY A 242 9.58 17.53 -2.41
CA GLY A 242 9.29 18.39 -3.55
C GLY A 242 10.34 18.31 -4.66
N MET A 243 11.63 18.36 -4.29
CA MET A 243 12.74 18.33 -5.24
C MET A 243 12.77 17.03 -6.07
N VAL A 244 12.45 15.87 -5.49
CA VAL A 244 12.49 14.61 -6.25
C VAL A 244 11.33 14.50 -7.25
N PHE A 245 10.19 15.12 -6.96
CA PHE A 245 9.12 15.27 -7.95
C PHE A 245 9.56 16.21 -9.10
N GLN A 246 10.23 17.30 -8.77
CA GLN A 246 10.79 18.21 -9.79
C GLN A 246 11.80 17.48 -10.68
N ILE A 247 12.72 16.69 -10.14
CA ILE A 247 13.66 15.87 -10.92
C ILE A 247 12.91 14.92 -11.86
N LYS A 248 11.87 14.25 -11.37
CA LYS A 248 11.05 13.35 -12.18
C LYS A 248 10.38 14.10 -13.33
N ASP A 249 9.84 15.28 -13.07
CA ASP A 249 9.18 16.13 -14.06
C ASP A 249 10.14 16.65 -15.11
N GLU A 250 11.33 17.13 -14.70
CA GLU A 250 12.40 17.59 -15.58
C GLU A 250 12.94 16.49 -16.51
N VAL A 251 13.05 15.24 -16.03
CA VAL A 251 13.44 14.08 -16.85
C VAL A 251 12.32 13.70 -17.82
N GLY A 252 11.08 13.83 -17.39
CA GLY A 252 9.88 13.45 -18.14
C GLY A 252 9.52 11.98 -17.95
N VAL A 253 8.23 11.76 -17.59
CA VAL A 253 7.70 10.42 -17.31
C VAL A 253 7.80 9.49 -18.51
N ASP A 254 7.61 10.00 -19.73
CA ASP A 254 7.68 9.22 -20.96
C ASP A 254 9.11 8.68 -21.19
N VAL A 255 10.13 9.50 -20.90
CA VAL A 255 11.55 9.08 -21.01
C VAL A 255 11.86 8.01 -19.98
N ILE A 256 11.41 8.21 -18.74
CA ILE A 256 11.57 7.24 -17.65
C ILE A 256 10.91 5.91 -18.02
N TYR A 257 9.66 5.96 -18.46
CA TYR A 257 8.89 4.78 -18.84
C TYR A 257 9.52 4.04 -20.03
N ALA A 258 9.86 4.74 -21.10
CA ALA A 258 10.44 4.12 -22.28
C ALA A 258 11.74 3.37 -21.95
N ARG A 259 12.61 3.99 -21.16
CA ARG A 259 13.89 3.37 -20.75
C ARG A 259 13.70 2.18 -19.82
N GLU A 260 12.86 2.31 -18.82
CA GLU A 260 12.55 1.22 -17.87
C GLU A 260 11.89 0.04 -18.60
N HIS A 261 10.96 0.32 -19.51
CA HIS A 261 10.29 -0.70 -20.31
C HIS A 261 11.28 -1.45 -21.20
N GLU A 262 12.17 -0.75 -21.93
CA GLU A 262 13.23 -1.36 -22.73
C GLU A 262 14.08 -2.35 -21.91
N LEU A 263 14.54 -1.91 -20.73
CA LEU A 263 15.33 -2.74 -19.83
C LEU A 263 14.54 -3.95 -19.33
N THR A 264 13.27 -3.77 -19.02
CA THR A 264 12.37 -4.83 -18.53
C THR A 264 12.12 -5.87 -19.63
N VAL A 265 11.80 -5.45 -20.85
CA VAL A 265 11.63 -6.35 -22.01
C VAL A 265 12.88 -7.17 -22.24
N ARG A 266 14.05 -6.52 -22.24
CA ARG A 266 15.35 -7.19 -22.43
C ARG A 266 15.63 -8.22 -21.34
N ALA A 267 15.37 -7.88 -20.07
CA ALA A 267 15.56 -8.79 -18.94
C ALA A 267 14.61 -9.98 -19.01
N MET A 268 13.31 -9.73 -19.20
CA MET A 268 12.29 -10.79 -19.30
C MET A 268 12.56 -11.77 -20.41
N LYS A 269 12.95 -11.27 -21.61
CA LYS A 269 13.33 -12.14 -22.72
C LYS A 269 14.51 -13.03 -22.35
N LYS A 270 15.60 -12.44 -21.84
CA LYS A 270 16.84 -13.17 -21.56
C LYS A 270 16.70 -14.14 -20.38
N TRP A 271 15.91 -13.78 -19.38
CA TRP A 271 15.70 -14.64 -18.22
C TRP A 271 14.67 -15.74 -18.47
N GLY A 272 13.64 -15.47 -19.30
CA GLY A 272 12.68 -16.48 -19.72
C GLY A 272 13.29 -17.60 -20.57
N GLU A 273 14.41 -17.33 -21.26
CA GLU A 273 15.20 -18.32 -22.02
C GLU A 273 16.12 -19.19 -21.12
N ASN A 274 16.26 -18.84 -19.83
CA ASN A 274 17.15 -19.53 -18.89
C ASN A 274 16.39 -20.44 -17.94
N GLU A 275 16.54 -21.75 -18.12
CA GLU A 275 15.86 -22.79 -17.35
C GLU A 275 16.12 -22.74 -15.81
N PHE A 276 17.22 -22.09 -15.39
CA PHE A 276 17.57 -21.96 -13.98
C PHE A 276 16.90 -20.75 -13.31
N ILE A 277 16.39 -19.80 -14.05
CA ILE A 277 15.75 -18.60 -13.51
C ILE A 277 14.24 -18.77 -13.52
N ASP A 278 13.66 -18.71 -12.34
CA ASP A 278 12.21 -18.77 -12.12
C ASP A 278 11.69 -17.39 -11.76
N VAL A 279 11.16 -16.66 -12.75
CA VAL A 279 10.62 -15.31 -12.54
C VAL A 279 9.23 -15.42 -11.91
N LEU A 280 9.02 -14.71 -10.79
CA LEU A 280 7.76 -14.77 -10.06
C LEU A 280 6.70 -13.84 -10.70
N GLY A 281 5.47 -14.35 -10.76
CA GLY A 281 4.31 -13.65 -11.32
C GLY A 281 4.25 -13.69 -12.85
N ASN A 282 3.39 -12.87 -13.44
CA ASN A 282 3.20 -12.85 -14.90
C ASN A 282 4.49 -12.30 -15.59
N PRO A 283 5.08 -13.02 -16.52
CA PRO A 283 6.32 -12.60 -17.21
C PRO A 283 6.10 -11.53 -18.28
N ASP A 284 4.86 -11.17 -18.62
CA ASP A 284 4.56 -10.13 -19.63
C ASP A 284 5.13 -8.76 -19.18
N PRO A 285 6.03 -8.15 -19.97
CA PRO A 285 6.63 -6.86 -19.64
C PRO A 285 5.70 -5.68 -19.90
N SER A 286 4.57 -5.85 -20.58
CA SER A 286 3.71 -4.75 -21.05
C SER A 286 2.99 -4.00 -19.92
N ASN A 287 2.64 -4.69 -18.84
CA ASN A 287 1.88 -4.13 -17.72
C ASN A 287 2.64 -4.20 -16.41
N ARG A 288 3.88 -3.72 -16.38
CA ARG A 288 4.69 -3.73 -15.16
C ARG A 288 5.71 -2.61 -15.10
N VAL A 289 6.21 -2.32 -13.93
CA VAL A 289 7.39 -1.51 -13.68
C VAL A 289 8.63 -2.41 -13.58
N GLY A 290 9.83 -1.86 -13.67
CA GLY A 290 11.10 -2.57 -13.68
C GLY A 290 11.48 -3.27 -12.38
N ILE A 291 10.51 -3.76 -11.61
CA ILE A 291 10.70 -4.58 -10.40
C ILE A 291 10.54 -6.04 -10.77
N ILE A 292 11.57 -6.86 -10.57
CA ILE A 292 11.56 -8.28 -10.91
C ILE A 292 12.02 -9.10 -9.73
N SER A 293 11.18 -10.06 -9.32
CA SER A 293 11.49 -11.07 -8.30
C SER A 293 11.70 -12.43 -8.98
N PHE A 294 12.69 -13.16 -8.52
CA PHE A 294 13.03 -14.46 -9.09
C PHE A 294 13.67 -15.39 -8.07
N ASN A 295 13.62 -16.68 -8.35
CA ASN A 295 14.37 -17.73 -7.68
C ASN A 295 15.30 -18.44 -8.65
N ILE A 296 16.36 -19.06 -8.14
CA ILE A 296 17.31 -19.85 -8.92
C ILE A 296 17.07 -21.33 -8.64
N ARG A 297 16.69 -22.08 -9.67
CA ARG A 297 16.45 -23.52 -9.58
C ARG A 297 17.76 -24.26 -9.36
N TYR A 298 17.71 -25.28 -8.51
CA TYR A 298 18.83 -26.18 -8.21
C TYR A 298 18.34 -27.61 -8.00
N GLY A 299 18.61 -28.47 -8.98
CA GLY A 299 18.11 -29.84 -8.97
C GLY A 299 16.58 -29.95 -9.01
N ASP A 300 16.04 -31.11 -8.71
CA ASP A 300 14.62 -31.41 -8.84
C ASP A 300 13.77 -30.68 -7.80
N GLY A 301 13.03 -29.66 -8.22
CA GLY A 301 12.06 -28.93 -7.40
C GLY A 301 12.68 -28.10 -6.25
N LYS A 302 13.99 -27.85 -6.27
CA LYS A 302 14.70 -27.07 -5.24
C LYS A 302 15.15 -25.73 -5.78
N TYR A 303 15.32 -24.78 -4.86
CA TYR A 303 15.87 -23.47 -5.15
C TYR A 303 17.11 -23.19 -4.30
N LEU A 304 18.07 -22.47 -4.88
CA LEU A 304 19.14 -21.87 -4.09
C LEU A 304 18.54 -20.82 -3.15
N HIS A 305 19.05 -20.79 -1.93
CA HIS A 305 18.52 -19.88 -0.93
C HIS A 305 18.70 -18.41 -1.36
N HIS A 306 17.64 -17.62 -1.34
CA HIS A 306 17.62 -16.24 -1.83
C HIS A 306 18.70 -15.33 -1.24
N LYS A 307 19.08 -15.51 0.04
CA LYS A 307 20.17 -14.75 0.67
C LYS A 307 21.53 -15.10 0.06
N LEU A 308 21.75 -16.38 -0.29
CA LEU A 308 22.99 -16.79 -0.98
C LEU A 308 23.10 -16.09 -2.33
N ILE A 309 22.03 -16.08 -3.11
CA ILE A 309 22.01 -15.41 -4.43
C ILE A 309 22.29 -13.91 -4.27
N THR A 310 21.68 -13.26 -3.29
CA THR A 310 21.90 -11.82 -3.03
C THR A 310 23.35 -11.52 -2.67
N VAL A 311 24.00 -12.37 -1.84
CA VAL A 311 25.42 -12.21 -1.50
C VAL A 311 26.30 -12.43 -2.73
N LEU A 312 26.06 -13.49 -3.52
CA LEU A 312 26.84 -13.75 -4.75
C LEU A 312 26.71 -12.62 -5.76
N LEU A 313 25.50 -12.07 -5.97
CA LEU A 313 25.26 -10.93 -6.86
C LEU A 313 26.04 -9.69 -6.40
N ASN A 314 26.04 -9.42 -5.10
CA ASN A 314 26.77 -8.28 -4.55
C ASN A 314 28.29 -8.47 -4.63
N ASP A 315 28.80 -9.60 -4.13
CA ASP A 315 30.23 -9.80 -3.91
C ASP A 315 31.00 -10.10 -5.21
N LEU A 316 30.36 -10.78 -6.15
CA LEU A 316 31.02 -11.17 -7.41
C LEU A 316 30.72 -10.20 -8.56
N PHE A 317 29.56 -9.53 -8.54
CA PHE A 317 29.10 -8.73 -9.69
C PHE A 317 28.78 -7.28 -9.32
N GLY A 318 28.85 -6.88 -8.04
CA GLY A 318 28.50 -5.54 -7.59
C GLY A 318 27.01 -5.19 -7.76
N ILE A 319 26.15 -6.21 -7.92
CA ILE A 319 24.71 -6.03 -8.11
C ILE A 319 24.00 -6.04 -6.75
N GLN A 320 23.52 -4.89 -6.33
CA GLN A 320 22.71 -4.79 -5.13
C GLN A 320 21.29 -5.30 -5.39
N SER A 321 20.92 -6.35 -4.68
CA SER A 321 19.60 -6.97 -4.74
C SER A 321 19.01 -7.15 -3.36
N ARG A 322 17.72 -7.45 -3.27
CA ARG A 322 17.02 -7.67 -2.00
C ARG A 322 16.60 -9.12 -1.88
N ALA A 323 16.94 -9.75 -0.74
CA ALA A 323 16.47 -11.08 -0.38
C ALA A 323 15.26 -11.04 0.56
N GLY A 324 14.38 -12.04 0.48
CA GLY A 324 13.26 -12.26 1.40
C GLY A 324 11.89 -11.96 0.80
N CYS A 325 10.85 -11.86 1.64
CA CYS A 325 9.45 -11.71 1.21
C CYS A 325 9.05 -10.28 0.79
N SER A 326 9.98 -9.33 0.77
CA SER A 326 9.76 -7.94 0.32
C SER A 326 8.59 -7.20 1.01
N CYS A 327 8.24 -7.58 2.25
CA CYS A 327 7.09 -7.04 3.00
C CYS A 327 5.72 -7.26 2.30
N ALA A 328 5.57 -8.41 1.63
CA ALA A 328 4.34 -8.86 1.00
C ALA A 328 4.17 -10.36 1.28
N GLY A 329 4.01 -10.71 2.57
CA GLY A 329 3.96 -12.10 3.05
C GLY A 329 2.84 -12.93 2.42
N PRO A 330 1.57 -12.51 2.47
CA PRO A 330 0.46 -13.25 1.87
C PRO A 330 0.64 -13.47 0.37
N TYR A 331 1.07 -12.44 -0.36
CA TYR A 331 1.36 -12.59 -1.79
C TYR A 331 2.51 -13.57 -2.05
N GLY A 332 3.54 -13.53 -1.20
CA GLY A 332 4.66 -14.47 -1.27
C GLY A 332 4.23 -15.92 -1.07
N HIS A 333 3.30 -16.19 -0.16
CA HIS A 333 2.76 -17.53 0.03
C HIS A 333 2.05 -18.04 -1.23
N ARG A 334 1.30 -17.18 -1.92
CA ARG A 334 0.66 -17.52 -3.19
C ARG A 334 1.66 -17.77 -4.31
N LEU A 335 2.64 -16.87 -4.48
CA LEU A 335 3.67 -17.00 -5.53
C LEU A 335 4.57 -18.22 -5.36
N LEU A 336 4.74 -18.69 -4.12
CA LEU A 336 5.56 -19.85 -3.78
C LEU A 336 4.71 -21.11 -3.50
N GLU A 337 3.39 -21.04 -3.73
CA GLU A 337 2.44 -22.13 -3.50
C GLU A 337 2.53 -22.74 -2.10
N ILE A 338 2.73 -21.87 -1.08
CA ILE A 338 2.85 -22.28 0.32
C ILE A 338 1.46 -22.39 0.92
N ASP A 339 1.06 -23.60 1.27
CA ASP A 339 -0.20 -23.89 1.96
C ASP A 339 -0.16 -23.45 3.44
N GLU A 340 -1.32 -23.44 4.08
CA GLU A 340 -1.49 -22.99 5.46
C GLU A 340 -0.68 -23.85 6.45
N ALA A 341 -0.64 -25.17 6.26
CA ALA A 341 0.10 -26.09 7.13
C ALA A 341 1.62 -25.86 7.03
N THR A 342 2.11 -25.61 5.83
CA THR A 342 3.52 -25.26 5.58
C THR A 342 3.85 -23.88 6.12
N SER A 343 2.95 -22.91 5.96
CA SER A 343 3.07 -21.57 6.53
C SER A 343 3.22 -21.63 8.07
N GLU A 344 2.38 -22.41 8.74
CA GLU A 344 2.46 -22.55 10.20
C GLU A 344 3.77 -23.22 10.64
N ARG A 345 4.28 -24.21 9.91
CA ARG A 345 5.61 -24.80 10.18
C ARG A 345 6.72 -23.77 10.06
N TYR A 346 6.70 -22.91 9.04
CA TYR A 346 7.67 -21.81 8.91
C TYR A 346 7.54 -20.81 10.06
N ARG A 347 6.33 -20.45 10.44
CA ARG A 347 6.05 -19.55 11.56
C ARG A 347 6.66 -20.07 12.86
N LEU A 348 6.39 -21.32 13.21
CA LEU A 348 6.92 -21.96 14.42
C LEU A 348 8.46 -22.01 14.40
N ALA A 349 9.06 -22.40 13.28
CA ALA A 349 10.51 -22.45 13.14
C ALA A 349 11.15 -21.05 13.33
N VAL A 350 10.53 -20.01 12.77
CA VAL A 350 11.00 -18.63 12.92
C VAL A 350 10.88 -18.14 14.36
N GLN A 351 9.79 -18.49 15.07
CA GLN A 351 9.62 -18.18 16.49
C GLN A 351 10.68 -18.86 17.37
N GLN A 352 11.15 -20.03 16.96
CA GLN A 352 12.27 -20.76 17.60
C GLN A 352 13.66 -20.21 17.22
N GLY A 353 13.73 -19.12 16.45
CA GLY A 353 15.00 -18.48 16.07
C GLY A 353 15.57 -18.93 14.72
N HIS A 354 14.94 -19.88 14.02
CA HIS A 354 15.39 -20.37 12.71
C HIS A 354 15.02 -19.40 11.56
N CYS A 355 15.47 -18.14 11.66
CA CYS A 355 15.15 -17.09 10.69
C CYS A 355 15.65 -17.37 9.25
N GLY A 356 16.60 -18.29 9.07
CA GLY A 356 17.06 -18.75 7.76
C GLY A 356 15.99 -19.51 6.97
N LEU A 357 14.98 -20.05 7.63
CA LEU A 357 13.91 -20.80 6.97
C LEU A 357 12.77 -19.94 6.42
N LYS A 358 12.82 -18.60 6.59
CA LYS A 358 11.80 -17.70 6.02
C LYS A 358 11.75 -17.86 4.50
N PRO A 359 10.57 -18.14 3.93
CA PRO A 359 10.43 -18.16 2.48
C PRO A 359 10.70 -16.79 1.88
N GLY A 360 11.14 -16.76 0.63
CA GLY A 360 11.44 -15.52 -0.06
C GLY A 360 12.08 -15.75 -1.42
N TRP A 361 12.47 -14.69 -2.02
CA TRP A 361 13.07 -14.60 -3.36
C TRP A 361 14.17 -13.56 -3.40
N CYS A 362 14.90 -13.51 -4.50
CA CYS A 362 15.78 -12.41 -4.85
C CYS A 362 14.99 -11.41 -5.69
N ARG A 363 15.12 -10.10 -5.39
CA ARG A 363 14.45 -9.02 -6.12
C ARG A 363 15.46 -7.99 -6.60
N VAL A 364 15.37 -7.61 -7.86
CA VAL A 364 16.12 -6.51 -8.47
C VAL A 364 15.18 -5.42 -8.96
N GLY A 365 15.71 -4.22 -9.12
CA GLY A 365 15.02 -3.11 -9.77
C GLY A 365 15.84 -2.67 -10.97
N LEU A 366 15.20 -2.54 -12.12
CA LEU A 366 15.78 -1.97 -13.33
C LEU A 366 15.44 -0.49 -13.36
N HIS A 367 16.44 0.34 -13.08
CA HIS A 367 16.21 1.78 -12.98
C HIS A 367 16.59 2.46 -14.29
N TRP A 368 15.82 3.48 -14.69
CA TRP A 368 16.02 4.21 -15.94
C TRP A 368 17.39 4.88 -16.08
N VAL A 369 18.14 5.08 -15.01
CA VAL A 369 19.51 5.62 -15.05
C VAL A 369 20.58 4.59 -15.46
N MET A 370 20.21 3.31 -15.65
CA MET A 370 21.13 2.25 -16.07
C MET A 370 21.54 2.32 -17.55
#